data_4739fa0eb955b029b101c89d9f2f10b7
#
_entry.id   4739fa0eb955b029b101c89d9f2f10b7
#
_cell.length_a   1.000
_cell.length_b   1.000
_cell.length_c   1.000
_cell.angle_alpha   90.00
_cell.angle_beta   90.00
_cell.angle_gamma   90.00
#
_symmetry.space_group_name_H-M   'P 1'
#
loop_
_entity.id
_entity.type
_entity.pdbx_description
1 polymer ?
#
loop_
_entity_poly.entity_id
_entity_poly.type
_entity_poly.pdbx_seq_one_letter_code
_entity_poly.pdbx_strand_id
1 'polypeptide(L)'
;MHRQSTRVLHMQGSGLTRRHAGLAVVALCVLLAGCAAPRPGADSGALDSQDAAWAARSDDPIGSLVTRKLSRERQQAIANPLIDEALDQLGVRYRYGGSSPDTGFDCSGLVVYSAQHALGLKLPRNSSAMALMGTAIDRKQLQPGDLVFFNTLGRRYSHVGIYLGDNRFVHSPSSGGVVRIEKMTLAYWAKRYNGARRLEGGLLASAPGDTSQ
;
A
#
# COMPACT_ATOMS: atom_id res chain seq x y z
N MET A 1 -11.71 39.66 50.21
CA MET A 1 -11.79 38.88 51.48
C MET A 1 -12.04 37.43 51.18
N HIS A 2 -11.23 36.63 51.68
CA HIS A 2 -11.04 35.20 51.92
C HIS A 2 -10.21 34.48 50.87
N ARG A 3 -9.03 34.41 51.20
CA ARG A 3 -7.91 33.48 51.32
C ARG A 3 -8.36 32.11 51.91
N GLN A 4 -7.84 31.02 51.31
CA GLN A 4 -7.22 29.87 52.01
C GLN A 4 -6.76 28.93 50.88
N SER A 5 -5.49 28.70 50.65
CA SER A 5 -4.39 28.15 51.45
C SER A 5 -4.37 26.60 51.46
N THR A 6 -3.44 26.05 50.74
CA THR A 6 -2.48 24.99 51.02
C THR A 6 -2.98 23.59 51.45
N ARG A 7 -2.50 22.56 50.77
CA ARG A 7 -1.71 21.47 51.39
C ARG A 7 -0.91 20.66 50.37
N VAL A 8 0.37 20.85 50.49
CA VAL A 8 1.44 19.95 50.00
C VAL A 8 1.47 18.77 50.95
N LEU A 9 1.48 17.55 50.46
CA LEU A 9 1.86 16.37 51.22
C LEU A 9 3.10 15.74 50.58
N HIS A 10 4.20 16.01 51.22
CA HIS A 10 5.44 15.28 51.11
C HIS A 10 5.29 13.95 51.88
N MET A 11 5.59 12.83 51.27
CA MET A 11 5.96 11.62 51.97
C MET A 11 7.26 11.07 51.39
N GLN A 12 8.30 11.32 52.17
CA GLN A 12 9.56 10.57 52.16
C GLN A 12 9.37 9.27 52.94
N GLY A 13 10.11 8.26 52.57
CA GLY A 13 10.27 7.06 53.41
C GLY A 13 10.88 5.93 52.59
N SER A 14 12.17 5.91 52.61
CA SER A 14 13.13 4.92 53.17
C SER A 14 13.08 3.57 52.46
N GLY A 15 14.08 3.11 51.69
CA GLY A 15 15.39 2.74 52.19
C GLY A 15 15.40 1.36 52.75
N LEU A 16 15.65 0.31 51.94
CA LEU A 16 16.18 -0.93 52.47
C LEU A 16 17.10 -1.63 51.48
N THR A 17 18.35 -1.49 51.75
CA THR A 17 19.45 -2.29 51.23
C THR A 17 19.37 -3.71 51.80
N ARG A 18 19.46 -4.71 50.97
CA ARG A 18 19.92 -6.04 51.38
C ARG A 18 20.88 -6.61 50.35
N ARG A 19 22.14 -6.54 50.74
CA ARG A 19 23.26 -7.40 50.32
C ARG A 19 23.03 -8.81 50.86
N HIS A 20 23.53 -9.77 50.18
CA HIS A 20 24.20 -11.03 50.53
C HIS A 20 23.80 -12.10 49.52
N ALA A 21 24.77 -12.59 48.95
CA ALA A 21 25.71 -13.68 49.06
C ALA A 21 25.28 -14.75 48.06
N GLY A 22 25.99 -14.99 47.09
CA GLY A 22 27.08 -15.82 46.73
C GLY A 22 26.97 -17.24 47.21
N LEU A 23 26.76 -18.17 46.25
CA LEU A 23 27.28 -19.53 46.40
C LEU A 23 27.34 -20.16 45.00
N ALA A 24 28.54 -20.46 44.61
CA ALA A 24 28.92 -21.29 43.48
C ALA A 24 28.46 -22.73 43.74
N VAL A 25 27.88 -23.35 42.71
CA VAL A 25 27.84 -24.83 42.66
C VAL A 25 28.39 -25.23 41.31
N VAL A 26 29.57 -25.83 41.41
CA VAL A 26 30.38 -26.46 40.40
C VAL A 26 29.78 -27.82 40.06
N ALA A 27 29.75 -28.09 38.77
CA ALA A 27 29.92 -29.37 38.08
C ALA A 27 28.99 -30.55 38.43
N LEU A 28 28.28 -30.99 37.40
CA LEU A 28 28.28 -32.41 37.06
C LEU A 28 28.06 -32.57 35.55
N CYS A 29 29.14 -32.76 34.81
CA CYS A 29 29.10 -33.31 33.47
C CYS A 29 28.64 -34.77 33.54
N VAL A 30 27.43 -35.04 33.06
CA VAL A 30 27.02 -36.41 32.72
C VAL A 30 26.96 -36.49 31.21
N LEU A 31 27.99 -37.17 30.68
CA LEU A 31 28.02 -37.65 29.29
C LEU A 31 26.89 -38.70 29.11
N LEU A 32 25.80 -38.31 28.53
CA LEU A 32 24.85 -39.20 27.90
C LEU A 32 25.04 -39.06 26.37
N ALA A 33 25.85 -39.95 25.83
CA ALA A 33 25.85 -40.22 24.37
C ALA A 33 24.49 -40.83 24.00
N GLY A 34 23.53 -40.00 23.76
CA GLY A 34 22.26 -40.38 23.13
C GLY A 34 22.43 -40.37 21.62
N CYS A 35 22.30 -41.55 20.99
CA CYS A 35 22.17 -41.69 19.53
C CYS A 35 20.96 -40.86 19.09
N ALA A 36 21.23 -39.69 18.58
CA ALA A 36 20.23 -38.91 17.86
C ALA A 36 20.09 -39.52 16.48
N ALA A 37 19.01 -40.25 16.26
CA ALA A 37 18.57 -40.59 14.92
C ALA A 37 18.35 -39.28 14.11
N PRO A 38 18.81 -39.19 12.87
CA PRO A 38 18.53 -38.01 12.07
C PRO A 38 17.02 -37.91 11.85
N ARG A 39 16.42 -36.83 12.34
CA ARG A 39 15.07 -36.42 11.93
C ARG A 39 15.17 -36.06 10.44
N PRO A 40 14.27 -36.57 9.60
CA PRO A 40 14.16 -36.04 8.25
C PRO A 40 13.75 -34.56 8.39
N GLY A 41 14.74 -33.68 8.25
CA GLY A 41 14.51 -32.25 8.13
C GLY A 41 13.70 -32.03 6.86
N ALA A 42 12.61 -31.30 6.96
CA ALA A 42 11.90 -30.79 5.81
C ALA A 42 12.83 -29.84 5.05
N ASP A 43 13.53 -30.37 4.05
CA ASP A 43 14.30 -29.63 3.06
C ASP A 43 13.32 -28.90 2.14
N SER A 44 12.70 -27.84 2.60
CA SER A 44 11.94 -26.92 1.75
C SER A 44 12.81 -26.00 0.89
N GLY A 45 14.15 -26.07 1.07
CA GLY A 45 15.09 -25.29 0.26
C GLY A 45 15.70 -26.02 -0.93
N ALA A 46 15.64 -27.37 -0.95
CA ALA A 46 16.27 -28.17 -2.01
C ALA A 46 15.40 -28.30 -3.27
N LEU A 47 14.08 -28.15 -3.15
CA LEU A 47 13.18 -28.23 -4.31
C LEU A 47 13.31 -27.01 -5.22
N ASP A 48 13.46 -25.82 -4.65
CA ASP A 48 13.62 -24.58 -5.45
C ASP A 48 14.93 -24.55 -6.28
N SER A 49 16.00 -25.13 -5.75
CA SER A 49 17.29 -25.19 -6.48
C SER A 49 17.30 -26.27 -7.57
N GLN A 50 16.56 -27.36 -7.39
CA GLN A 50 16.43 -28.42 -8.40
C GLN A 50 15.48 -28.01 -9.53
N ASP A 51 14.38 -27.33 -9.20
CA ASP A 51 13.45 -26.78 -10.19
C ASP A 51 14.09 -25.68 -11.03
N ALA A 52 14.90 -24.82 -10.43
CA ALA A 52 15.68 -23.81 -11.15
C ALA A 52 16.76 -24.45 -12.04
N ALA A 53 17.41 -25.53 -11.58
CA ALA A 53 18.42 -26.24 -12.35
C ALA A 53 17.80 -27.09 -13.49
N TRP A 54 16.57 -27.55 -13.33
CA TRP A 54 15.82 -28.24 -14.40
C TRP A 54 15.39 -27.26 -15.48
N ALA A 55 14.83 -26.11 -15.09
CA ALA A 55 14.44 -25.04 -16.01
C ALA A 55 15.63 -24.48 -16.82
N ALA A 56 16.84 -24.48 -16.25
CA ALA A 56 18.04 -24.05 -16.93
C ALA A 56 18.61 -25.11 -17.91
N ARG A 57 18.17 -26.35 -17.83
CA ARG A 57 18.65 -27.47 -18.69
C ARG A 57 17.66 -27.88 -19.77
N SER A 58 16.45 -27.34 -19.77
CA SER A 58 15.49 -27.63 -20.82
C SER A 58 15.80 -26.78 -22.05
N ASP A 59 16.28 -27.39 -23.12
CA ASP A 59 16.30 -26.82 -24.47
C ASP A 59 14.87 -26.63 -25.02
N ASP A 60 13.92 -26.24 -24.16
CA ASP A 60 12.57 -25.91 -24.56
C ASP A 60 12.46 -24.41 -24.86
N PRO A 61 12.61 -24.01 -26.12
CA PRO A 61 12.51 -22.61 -26.52
C PRO A 61 11.10 -22.04 -26.28
N ILE A 62 10.08 -22.90 -26.27
CA ILE A 62 8.68 -22.48 -26.04
C ILE A 62 8.45 -22.20 -24.55
N GLY A 63 8.89 -23.08 -23.65
CA GLY A 63 8.81 -22.89 -22.21
C GLY A 63 9.57 -21.64 -21.75
N SER A 64 10.75 -21.43 -22.30
CA SER A 64 11.55 -20.23 -21.98
C SER A 64 10.88 -18.93 -22.45
N LEU A 65 10.24 -18.94 -23.63
CA LEU A 65 9.48 -17.80 -24.16
C LEU A 65 8.23 -17.53 -23.34
N VAL A 66 7.48 -18.57 -22.95
CA VAL A 66 6.31 -18.44 -22.11
C VAL A 66 6.67 -17.89 -20.73
N THR A 67 7.72 -18.43 -20.10
CA THR A 67 8.21 -17.94 -18.81
C THR A 67 8.66 -16.48 -18.88
N ARG A 68 9.40 -16.10 -19.93
CA ARG A 68 9.84 -14.73 -20.17
C ARG A 68 8.67 -13.80 -20.45
N LYS A 69 7.65 -14.24 -21.19
CA LYS A 69 6.43 -13.49 -21.45
C LYS A 69 5.65 -13.25 -20.15
N LEU A 70 5.42 -14.30 -19.36
CA LEU A 70 4.72 -14.20 -18.06
C LEU A 70 5.49 -13.31 -17.06
N SER A 71 6.83 -13.41 -17.06
CA SER A 71 7.66 -12.54 -16.22
C SER A 71 7.58 -11.08 -16.67
N ARG A 72 7.57 -10.80 -17.97
CA ARG A 72 7.38 -9.45 -18.51
C ARG A 72 6.00 -8.90 -18.21
N GLU A 73 4.95 -9.71 -18.41
CA GLU A 73 3.57 -9.31 -18.10
C GLU A 73 3.39 -9.04 -16.60
N ARG A 74 4.01 -9.88 -15.74
CA ARG A 74 4.02 -9.66 -14.29
C ARG A 74 4.80 -8.38 -13.93
N GLN A 75 5.93 -8.13 -14.57
CA GLN A 75 6.76 -6.94 -14.33
C GLN A 75 6.09 -5.66 -14.85
N GLN A 76 5.41 -5.72 -16.00
CA GLN A 76 4.59 -4.62 -16.51
C GLN A 76 3.32 -4.38 -15.68
N ALA A 77 2.73 -5.44 -15.11
CA ALA A 77 1.61 -5.31 -14.17
C ALA A 77 2.04 -4.70 -12.82
N ILE A 78 3.33 -4.82 -12.47
CA ILE A 78 3.91 -4.22 -11.25
C ILE A 78 4.30 -2.76 -11.51
N ALA A 79 4.83 -2.43 -12.69
CA ALA A 79 5.17 -1.08 -13.10
C ALA A 79 3.91 -0.38 -13.66
N ASN A 80 3.15 0.27 -12.81
CA ASN A 80 2.03 1.10 -13.23
C ASN A 80 2.40 2.57 -13.05
N PRO A 81 2.71 3.30 -14.15
CA PRO A 81 3.16 4.68 -14.07
C PRO A 81 2.22 5.60 -13.30
N LEU A 82 0.90 5.33 -13.35
CA LEU A 82 -0.09 6.08 -12.58
C LEU A 82 0.11 5.90 -11.07
N ILE A 83 0.45 4.69 -10.66
CA ILE A 83 0.73 4.38 -9.25
C ILE A 83 2.03 5.05 -8.82
N ASP A 84 3.09 4.91 -9.60
CA ASP A 84 4.41 5.44 -9.27
C ASP A 84 4.33 6.95 -9.08
N GLU A 85 3.71 7.66 -10.02
CA GLU A 85 3.49 9.12 -9.92
C GLU A 85 2.66 9.51 -8.67
N ALA A 86 1.63 8.73 -8.33
CA ALA A 86 0.83 9.01 -7.14
C ALA A 86 1.58 8.73 -5.83
N LEU A 87 2.47 7.73 -5.81
CA LEU A 87 3.31 7.41 -4.65
C LEU A 87 4.40 8.46 -4.44
N ASP A 88 4.92 9.08 -5.48
CA ASP A 88 5.87 10.20 -5.38
C ASP A 88 5.25 11.41 -4.67
N GLN A 89 3.92 11.49 -4.61
CA GLN A 89 3.20 12.56 -3.92
C GLN A 89 2.91 12.26 -2.43
N LEU A 90 3.41 11.13 -1.88
CA LEU A 90 3.21 10.81 -0.46
C LEU A 90 3.70 11.93 0.45
N GLY A 91 2.90 12.27 1.47
CA GLY A 91 3.21 13.34 2.42
C GLY A 91 2.79 14.74 1.98
N VAL A 92 2.41 14.97 0.71
CA VAL A 92 1.89 16.26 0.25
C VAL A 92 0.57 16.57 0.96
N ARG A 93 0.43 17.80 1.47
CA ARG A 93 -0.73 18.22 2.26
C ARG A 93 -2.02 18.22 1.45
N TYR A 94 -3.11 17.89 2.12
CA TYR A 94 -4.44 18.10 1.57
C TYR A 94 -4.75 19.60 1.43
N ARG A 95 -5.30 19.97 0.28
CA ARG A 95 -5.90 21.29 0.04
C ARG A 95 -7.16 21.11 -0.79
N TYR A 96 -8.28 21.66 -0.34
CA TYR A 96 -9.49 21.67 -1.14
C TYR A 96 -9.27 22.40 -2.47
N GLY A 97 -9.59 21.75 -3.59
CA GLY A 97 -9.34 22.28 -4.93
C GLY A 97 -7.86 22.22 -5.36
N GLY A 98 -6.96 21.69 -4.53
CA GLY A 98 -5.53 21.54 -4.84
C GLY A 98 -5.27 20.50 -5.92
N SER A 99 -4.26 20.76 -6.77
CA SER A 99 -3.94 19.92 -7.94
C SER A 99 -2.46 19.86 -8.28
N SER A 100 -1.59 20.29 -7.38
CA SER A 100 -0.13 20.23 -7.56
C SER A 100 0.59 19.96 -6.24
N PRO A 101 1.82 19.41 -6.27
CA PRO A 101 2.60 19.19 -5.05
C PRO A 101 2.89 20.48 -4.28
N ASP A 102 3.10 21.59 -4.98
CA ASP A 102 3.43 22.89 -4.35
C ASP A 102 2.23 23.48 -3.58
N THR A 103 1.03 23.28 -4.09
CA THR A 103 -0.19 23.86 -3.51
C THR A 103 -0.95 22.88 -2.63
N GLY A 104 -0.66 21.60 -2.71
CA GLY A 104 -1.41 20.51 -2.11
C GLY A 104 -2.43 19.89 -3.04
N PHE A 105 -3.00 18.76 -2.63
CA PHE A 105 -3.98 17.99 -3.40
C PHE A 105 -5.30 17.81 -2.65
N ASP A 106 -6.43 17.87 -3.36
CA ASP A 106 -7.60 17.12 -2.95
C ASP A 106 -7.62 15.72 -3.59
N CYS A 107 -8.62 14.90 -3.26
CA CYS A 107 -8.66 13.50 -3.71
C CYS A 107 -8.64 13.36 -5.24
N SER A 108 -9.43 14.16 -5.95
CA SER A 108 -9.48 14.13 -7.41
C SER A 108 -8.31 14.86 -8.05
N GLY A 109 -7.74 15.86 -7.39
CA GLY A 109 -6.55 16.57 -7.85
C GLY A 109 -5.32 15.69 -7.92
N LEU A 110 -5.12 14.84 -6.92
CA LEU A 110 -4.06 13.83 -6.95
C LEU A 110 -4.21 12.91 -8.17
N VAL A 111 -5.43 12.39 -8.41
CA VAL A 111 -5.68 11.48 -9.54
C VAL A 111 -5.48 12.18 -10.88
N VAL A 112 -5.97 13.42 -11.04
CA VAL A 112 -5.78 14.21 -12.27
C VAL A 112 -4.29 14.45 -12.54
N TYR A 113 -3.58 14.89 -11.51
CA TYR A 113 -2.15 15.16 -11.59
C TYR A 113 -1.38 13.90 -12.01
N SER A 114 -1.58 12.79 -11.30
CA SER A 114 -0.89 11.54 -11.59
C SER A 114 -1.23 11.00 -12.98
N ALA A 115 -2.49 11.06 -13.40
CA ALA A 115 -2.90 10.61 -14.73
C ALA A 115 -2.33 11.49 -15.86
N GLN A 116 -2.26 12.79 -15.65
CA GLN A 116 -1.71 13.72 -16.63
C GLN A 116 -0.18 13.53 -16.77
N HIS A 117 0.54 13.42 -15.66
CA HIS A 117 2.00 13.32 -15.69
C HIS A 117 2.49 11.94 -16.14
N ALA A 118 1.86 10.88 -15.65
CA ALA A 118 2.27 9.51 -15.96
C ALA A 118 1.77 9.01 -17.32
N LEU A 119 0.57 9.43 -17.75
CA LEU A 119 -0.13 8.83 -18.88
C LEU A 119 -0.55 9.87 -19.94
N GLY A 120 -0.36 11.17 -19.70
CA GLY A 120 -0.86 12.24 -20.56
C GLY A 120 -2.40 12.36 -20.58
N LEU A 121 -3.10 11.68 -19.66
CA LEU A 121 -4.56 11.62 -19.62
C LEU A 121 -5.17 12.87 -18.99
N LYS A 122 -6.13 13.48 -19.65
CA LYS A 122 -6.95 14.57 -19.10
C LYS A 122 -8.22 13.99 -18.48
N LEU A 123 -8.27 13.99 -17.16
CA LEU A 123 -9.43 13.52 -16.40
C LEU A 123 -10.29 14.69 -15.90
N PRO A 124 -11.61 14.48 -15.70
CA PRO A 124 -12.48 15.46 -15.05
C PRO A 124 -11.97 15.82 -13.66
N ARG A 125 -12.16 17.08 -13.24
CA ARG A 125 -11.65 17.58 -11.98
C ARG A 125 -12.44 17.07 -10.74
N ASN A 126 -13.58 16.44 -10.92
CA ASN A 126 -14.38 15.92 -9.82
C ASN A 126 -14.52 14.38 -9.85
N SER A 127 -14.53 13.78 -8.69
CA SER A 127 -14.56 12.32 -8.53
C SER A 127 -15.83 11.67 -9.06
N SER A 128 -16.98 12.35 -9.03
CA SER A 128 -18.23 11.80 -9.55
C SER A 128 -18.24 11.72 -11.08
N ALA A 129 -17.64 12.68 -11.78
CA ALA A 129 -17.46 12.59 -13.24
C ALA A 129 -16.42 11.51 -13.60
N MET A 130 -15.33 11.37 -12.83
CA MET A 130 -14.37 10.26 -13.02
C MET A 130 -15.05 8.89 -12.90
N ALA A 131 -16.03 8.75 -11.99
CA ALA A 131 -16.76 7.51 -11.82
C ALA A 131 -17.64 7.10 -13.01
N LEU A 132 -17.79 7.97 -14.00
CA LEU A 132 -18.48 7.68 -15.27
C LEU A 132 -17.51 7.31 -16.40
N MET A 133 -16.19 7.40 -16.17
CA MET A 133 -15.17 7.11 -17.17
C MET A 133 -14.70 5.65 -17.10
N GLY A 134 -14.17 5.17 -18.23
CA GLY A 134 -13.58 3.85 -18.33
C GLY A 134 -14.55 2.71 -18.03
N THR A 135 -14.02 1.53 -17.81
CA THR A 135 -14.78 0.31 -17.55
C THR A 135 -15.09 0.14 -16.06
N ALA A 136 -16.36 -0.19 -15.74
CA ALA A 136 -16.75 -0.52 -14.39
C ALA A 136 -16.13 -1.85 -13.96
N ILE A 137 -15.48 -1.88 -12.80
CA ILE A 137 -14.76 -3.06 -12.29
C ILE A 137 -15.42 -3.56 -11.01
N ASP A 138 -15.71 -4.86 -10.98
CA ASP A 138 -16.15 -5.52 -9.75
C ASP A 138 -15.02 -5.51 -8.71
N ARG A 139 -15.39 -5.43 -7.43
CA ARG A 139 -14.42 -5.40 -6.33
C ARG A 139 -13.46 -6.60 -6.31
N LYS A 140 -13.92 -7.76 -6.78
CA LYS A 140 -13.11 -8.99 -6.85
C LYS A 140 -12.12 -9.00 -8.02
N GLN A 141 -12.32 -8.10 -8.99
CA GLN A 141 -11.50 -7.97 -10.20
C GLN A 141 -10.58 -6.75 -10.19
N LEU A 142 -10.45 -6.08 -9.02
CA LEU A 142 -9.57 -4.94 -8.85
C LEU A 142 -8.13 -5.30 -9.19
N GLN A 143 -7.51 -4.44 -9.99
CA GLN A 143 -6.10 -4.51 -10.35
C GLN A 143 -5.39 -3.20 -9.99
N PRO A 144 -4.08 -3.23 -9.70
CA PRO A 144 -3.31 -2.02 -9.48
C PRO A 144 -3.51 -0.99 -10.60
N GLY A 145 -3.75 0.26 -10.22
CA GLY A 145 -4.07 1.37 -11.14
C GLY A 145 -5.55 1.63 -11.34
N ASP A 146 -6.45 0.76 -10.88
CA ASP A 146 -7.88 1.05 -10.90
C ASP A 146 -8.21 2.23 -9.99
N LEU A 147 -9.14 3.09 -10.41
CA LEU A 147 -9.69 4.13 -9.55
C LEU A 147 -10.75 3.53 -8.64
N VAL A 148 -10.63 3.75 -7.34
CA VAL A 148 -11.58 3.28 -6.32
C VAL A 148 -12.34 4.45 -5.72
N PHE A 149 -13.66 4.32 -5.59
CA PHE A 149 -14.56 5.40 -5.18
C PHE A 149 -15.27 5.09 -3.89
N PHE A 150 -15.48 6.15 -3.10
CA PHE A 150 -16.11 6.05 -1.78
C PHE A 150 -17.14 7.17 -1.55
N ASN A 151 -18.06 6.92 -0.63
CA ASN A 151 -19.00 7.91 -0.10
C ASN A 151 -18.47 8.48 1.23
N THR A 152 -17.79 9.61 1.18
CA THR A 152 -17.25 10.26 2.38
C THR A 152 -18.03 11.51 2.82
N LEU A 153 -18.88 12.04 1.93
CA LEU A 153 -19.64 13.28 2.13
C LEU A 153 -21.16 13.07 2.02
N GLY A 154 -21.66 11.88 2.36
CA GLY A 154 -23.09 11.55 2.26
C GLY A 154 -23.62 11.35 0.83
N ARG A 155 -22.80 11.47 -0.20
CA ARG A 155 -23.14 11.27 -1.61
C ARG A 155 -22.19 10.30 -2.28
N ARG A 156 -22.70 9.56 -3.28
CA ARG A 156 -21.91 8.58 -4.05
C ARG A 156 -20.73 9.26 -4.76
N TYR A 157 -19.62 8.55 -4.84
CA TYR A 157 -18.42 8.95 -5.55
C TYR A 157 -17.84 10.30 -5.09
N SER A 158 -18.06 10.66 -3.83
CA SER A 158 -17.55 11.92 -3.27
C SER A 158 -16.06 11.89 -2.92
N HIS A 159 -15.42 10.71 -3.04
CA HIS A 159 -14.00 10.52 -2.82
C HIS A 159 -13.44 9.48 -3.78
N VAL A 160 -12.19 9.65 -4.17
CA VAL A 160 -11.47 8.79 -5.11
C VAL A 160 -10.04 8.55 -4.63
N GLY A 161 -9.51 7.37 -4.95
CA GLY A 161 -8.10 7.00 -4.80
C GLY A 161 -7.68 6.03 -5.88
N ILE A 162 -6.40 5.69 -5.93
CA ILE A 162 -5.78 4.76 -6.88
C ILE A 162 -5.47 3.46 -6.14
N TYR A 163 -5.98 2.35 -6.64
CA TYR A 163 -5.77 1.03 -6.04
C TYR A 163 -4.35 0.53 -6.29
N LEU A 164 -3.71 0.00 -5.24
CA LEU A 164 -2.31 -0.45 -5.26
C LEU A 164 -2.15 -1.98 -5.27
N GLY A 165 -3.25 -2.71 -5.16
CA GLY A 165 -3.20 -4.14 -4.83
C GLY A 165 -3.36 -4.39 -3.32
N ASP A 166 -3.57 -5.65 -2.92
CA ASP A 166 -3.65 -6.11 -1.53
C ASP A 166 -4.63 -5.31 -0.65
N ASN A 167 -5.77 -4.90 -1.23
CA ASN A 167 -6.75 -4.05 -0.58
C ASN A 167 -6.18 -2.69 -0.08
N ARG A 168 -5.12 -2.18 -0.69
CA ARG A 168 -4.53 -0.87 -0.39
C ARG A 168 -4.84 0.13 -1.49
N PHE A 169 -4.91 1.38 -1.14
CA PHE A 169 -5.06 2.48 -2.10
C PHE A 169 -4.35 3.73 -1.61
N VAL A 170 -3.85 4.54 -2.55
CA VAL A 170 -3.29 5.86 -2.28
C VAL A 170 -4.33 6.92 -2.55
N HIS A 171 -4.41 7.92 -1.69
CA HIS A 171 -5.37 9.02 -1.82
C HIS A 171 -4.92 10.26 -1.06
N SER A 172 -5.55 11.39 -1.36
CA SER A 172 -5.47 12.61 -0.55
C SER A 172 -6.74 12.73 0.30
N PRO A 173 -6.67 12.46 1.62
CA PRO A 173 -7.83 12.53 2.52
C PRO A 173 -8.26 13.96 2.77
N SER A 174 -9.57 14.19 2.99
CA SER A 174 -10.08 15.51 3.36
C SER A 174 -9.57 15.96 4.73
N SER A 175 -9.45 17.30 4.91
CA SER A 175 -9.20 18.01 6.18
C SER A 175 -7.94 17.61 6.95
N GLY A 176 -6.88 18.42 6.80
CA GLY A 176 -5.66 18.37 7.64
C GLY A 176 -4.78 17.14 7.44
N GLY A 177 -5.09 16.28 6.45
CA GLY A 177 -4.30 15.12 6.14
C GLY A 177 -3.23 15.38 5.08
N VAL A 178 -2.47 14.31 4.78
CA VAL A 178 -1.49 14.27 3.69
C VAL A 178 -1.84 13.12 2.77
N VAL A 179 -1.32 13.13 1.55
CA VAL A 179 -1.38 11.98 0.64
C VAL A 179 -0.78 10.78 1.35
N ARG A 180 -1.53 9.69 1.41
CA ARG A 180 -1.14 8.48 2.16
C ARG A 180 -1.79 7.22 1.60
N ILE A 181 -1.26 6.09 2.03
CA ILE A 181 -1.81 4.76 1.71
C ILE A 181 -2.72 4.33 2.86
N GLU A 182 -3.91 3.81 2.51
CA GLU A 182 -4.83 3.21 3.46
C GLU A 182 -5.36 1.86 2.99
N LYS A 183 -5.94 1.08 3.92
CA LYS A 183 -6.53 -0.23 3.62
C LYS A 183 -8.03 -0.10 3.39
N MET A 184 -8.53 -0.60 2.27
CA MET A 184 -9.97 -0.66 1.95
C MET A 184 -10.75 -1.59 2.89
N THR A 185 -10.06 -2.44 3.66
CA THR A 185 -10.65 -3.36 4.64
C THR A 185 -10.97 -2.69 5.98
N LEU A 186 -10.42 -1.50 6.25
CA LEU A 186 -10.81 -0.72 7.42
C LEU A 186 -12.32 -0.42 7.38
N ALA A 187 -13.00 -0.58 8.50
CA ALA A 187 -14.46 -0.45 8.60
C ALA A 187 -14.98 0.86 8.01
N TYR A 188 -14.23 1.95 8.16
CA TYR A 188 -14.56 3.25 7.57
C TYR A 188 -14.67 3.18 6.05
N TRP A 189 -13.65 2.61 5.37
CA TRP A 189 -13.60 2.51 3.90
C TRP A 189 -14.48 1.40 3.36
N ALA A 190 -14.53 0.24 4.03
CA ALA A 190 -15.33 -0.90 3.62
C ALA A 190 -16.83 -0.55 3.50
N LYS A 191 -17.36 0.23 4.46
CA LYS A 191 -18.76 0.70 4.48
C LYS A 191 -19.05 1.78 3.43
N ARG A 192 -18.03 2.47 2.94
CA ARG A 192 -18.15 3.63 2.04
C ARG A 192 -17.79 3.34 0.59
N TYR A 193 -17.30 2.14 0.32
CA TYR A 193 -16.95 1.76 -1.05
C TYR A 193 -18.17 1.80 -1.98
N ASN A 194 -18.02 2.50 -3.11
CA ASN A 194 -19.11 2.70 -4.09
C ASN A 194 -18.85 2.06 -5.46
N GLY A 195 -17.65 1.57 -5.74
CA GLY A 195 -17.28 0.96 -7.00
C GLY A 195 -15.88 1.35 -7.45
N ALA A 196 -15.50 0.83 -8.61
CA ALA A 196 -14.22 1.12 -9.24
C ALA A 196 -14.32 1.32 -10.75
N ARG A 197 -13.30 1.95 -11.32
CA ARG A 197 -13.15 2.18 -12.75
C ARG A 197 -11.73 1.87 -13.20
N ARG A 198 -11.60 1.17 -14.31
CA ARG A 198 -10.34 0.99 -15.02
C ARG A 198 -10.26 2.00 -16.16
N LEU A 199 -9.18 2.78 -16.15
CA LEU A 199 -8.87 3.69 -17.24
C LEU A 199 -8.22 2.86 -18.36
N GLU A 200 -8.86 2.73 -19.47
CA GLU A 200 -8.34 1.95 -20.61
C GLU A 200 -7.38 2.78 -21.45
N GLY A 201 -6.40 2.13 -22.06
CA GLY A 201 -5.46 2.76 -22.98
C GLY A 201 -6.09 3.42 -24.21
N GLY A 202 -7.37 3.11 -24.51
CA GLY A 202 -8.16 3.79 -25.53
C GLY A 202 -8.48 5.25 -25.23
N LEU A 203 -8.44 5.65 -23.94
CA LEU A 203 -8.53 7.07 -23.57
C LEU A 203 -7.24 7.84 -23.92
N LEU A 204 -6.12 7.14 -24.13
CA LEU A 204 -4.87 7.71 -24.62
C LEU A 204 -4.96 8.11 -26.10
N ALA A 205 -5.82 7.46 -26.89
CA ALA A 205 -5.98 7.69 -28.31
C ALA A 205 -6.97 8.83 -28.64
N SER A 206 -7.75 9.31 -27.69
CA SER A 206 -8.78 10.36 -27.88
C SER A 206 -8.38 11.72 -27.29
N ALA A 207 -7.10 11.99 -27.11
CA ALA A 207 -6.65 13.38 -27.02
C ALA A 207 -6.98 14.02 -28.39
N PRO A 208 -7.85 15.06 -28.46
CA PRO A 208 -8.09 15.72 -29.72
C PRO A 208 -6.75 16.27 -30.18
N GLY A 209 -6.23 15.67 -31.24
CA GLY A 209 -5.13 16.25 -31.99
C GLY A 209 -5.58 17.64 -32.40
N ASP A 210 -4.78 18.61 -32.03
CA ASP A 210 -4.84 19.97 -32.49
C ASP A 210 -4.87 19.92 -34.03
N THR A 211 -6.07 19.99 -34.61
CA THR A 211 -6.26 20.24 -36.02
C THR A 211 -6.24 21.75 -36.23
N SER A 212 -5.04 22.31 -36.14
CA SER A 212 -4.76 23.62 -36.73
C SER A 212 -4.79 23.47 -38.25
N GLN A 213 -5.87 23.88 -38.86
CA GLN A 213 -5.91 24.40 -40.22
C GLN A 213 -6.36 25.83 -40.17
#